data_e370ad5c3e9c5b21580a44b5005ffb15
#
_entry.id   e370ad5c3e9c5b21580a44b5005ffb15
#
_cell.length_a   1.000
_cell.length_b   1.000
_cell.length_c   1.000
_cell.angle_alpha   90.00
_cell.angle_beta   90.00
_cell.angle_gamma   90.00
#
_symmetry.space_group_name_H-M   'P 1'
#
loop_
_entity.id
_entity.type
_entity.pdbx_description
1 polymer ?
#
loop_
_entity_poly.entity_id
_entity_poly.type
_entity_poly.pdbx_seq_one_letter_code
_entity_poly.pdbx_strand_id
1 'polypeptide(L)'
;WKKPTVLNNVETYANVPQIIQNGGAWYAAIGTATSKGTKVFALTGAVSNIGLVEVPMGITLREIIFDIGGGIPKKRKFKAVQLGGPSGGCVPEAYLDTPVDYESIAKVGAIMGSGGMIVMNDRTCMVDMARFFMDFIQDESCGKCTPCREGTRRMLEILEKITHGHGEPGDIDLLEELSDMIKNSALCGLGQTGPNPVLSTLQYFRDEYEAHIHEKRCPAKRCAALVKFEVNAEVCTKCGICSRSCPAGAIQWQKREPAFIVKDKCVKCLSCITNCPADAIS
;
A
#
# COMPACT_ATOMS: atom_id res chain seq x y z
N TRP A 1 17.95 17.28 28.95
CA TRP A 1 18.80 18.35 29.48
C TRP A 1 18.02 19.61 29.88
N LYS A 2 16.68 19.58 29.71
CA LYS A 2 15.78 20.72 30.01
C LYS A 2 16.15 22.02 29.29
N LYS A 3 16.66 21.91 28.07
CA LYS A 3 16.99 23.02 27.19
C LYS A 3 16.01 23.10 26.01
N PRO A 4 15.71 24.29 25.50
CA PRO A 4 15.01 24.42 24.24
C PRO A 4 15.75 23.66 23.14
N THR A 5 14.99 22.86 22.35
CA THR A 5 15.60 21.98 21.36
C THR A 5 14.84 22.14 20.03
N VAL A 6 15.56 22.37 18.97
CA VAL A 6 15.01 22.38 17.60
C VAL A 6 14.96 20.97 17.09
N LEU A 7 13.77 20.51 16.68
CA LEU A 7 13.54 19.20 16.07
C LEU A 7 13.08 19.41 14.63
N ASN A 8 13.83 18.85 13.69
CA ASN A 8 13.46 18.84 12.27
C ASN A 8 13.74 17.47 11.65
N ASN A 9 13.14 17.21 10.48
CA ASN A 9 13.45 16.05 9.67
C ASN A 9 14.93 16.09 9.26
N VAL A 10 15.57 14.92 9.17
CA VAL A 10 16.99 14.81 8.80
C VAL A 10 17.26 15.36 7.40
N GLU A 11 16.35 15.20 6.47
CA GLU A 11 16.43 15.78 5.12
C GLU A 11 16.47 17.31 5.16
N THR A 12 15.71 17.95 6.05
CA THR A 12 15.79 19.39 6.29
C THR A 12 17.18 19.81 6.72
N TYR A 13 17.76 19.10 7.70
CA TYR A 13 19.12 19.39 8.16
C TYR A 13 20.16 19.14 7.07
N ALA A 14 20.00 18.09 6.26
CA ALA A 14 20.93 17.79 5.16
C ALA A 14 20.94 18.88 4.06
N ASN A 15 19.84 19.57 3.85
CA ASN A 15 19.75 20.67 2.89
C ASN A 15 20.37 21.98 3.39
N VAL A 16 20.41 22.20 4.70
CA VAL A 16 20.90 23.48 5.28
C VAL A 16 22.32 23.84 4.84
N PRO A 17 23.34 22.95 4.85
CA PRO A 17 24.68 23.30 4.40
C PRO A 17 24.73 23.78 2.95
N GLN A 18 24.01 23.10 2.06
CA GLN A 18 23.96 23.47 0.62
C GLN A 18 23.28 24.81 0.41
N ILE A 19 22.22 25.09 1.16
CA ILE A 19 21.51 26.37 1.10
C ILE A 19 22.41 27.51 1.60
N ILE A 20 23.17 27.30 2.67
CA ILE A 20 24.11 28.30 3.19
C ILE A 20 25.23 28.59 2.19
N GLN A 21 25.77 27.55 1.53
CA GLN A 21 26.86 27.68 0.57
C GLN A 21 26.43 28.34 -0.74
N ASN A 22 25.27 27.98 -1.27
CA ASN A 22 24.82 28.39 -2.62
C ASN A 22 23.78 29.53 -2.58
N GLY A 23 23.22 29.83 -1.43
CA GLY A 23 22.20 30.84 -1.22
C GLY A 23 20.76 30.32 -1.37
N GLY A 24 19.83 31.01 -0.70
CA GLY A 24 18.40 30.64 -0.73
C GLY A 24 17.77 30.74 -2.12
N ALA A 25 18.21 31.65 -2.95
CA ALA A 25 17.71 31.81 -4.32
C ALA A 25 18.05 30.60 -5.21
N TRP A 26 19.23 30.00 -5.01
CA TRP A 26 19.62 28.76 -5.70
C TRP A 26 18.68 27.61 -5.38
N TYR A 27 18.41 27.39 -4.10
CA TYR A 27 17.48 26.32 -3.68
C TYR A 27 16.04 26.60 -4.14
N ALA A 28 15.60 27.85 -4.06
CA ALA A 28 14.26 28.27 -4.48
C ALA A 28 14.03 28.20 -6.00
N ALA A 29 15.09 28.13 -6.81
CA ALA A 29 15.00 27.92 -8.27
C ALA A 29 14.64 26.46 -8.64
N ILE A 30 14.78 25.51 -7.71
CA ILE A 30 14.40 24.11 -7.89
C ILE A 30 12.97 23.92 -7.34
N GLY A 31 12.16 23.12 -8.01
CA GLY A 31 10.81 22.79 -7.55
C GLY A 31 9.71 23.68 -8.12
N THR A 32 8.55 23.69 -7.44
CA THR A 32 7.34 24.41 -7.84
C THR A 32 7.28 25.82 -7.22
N ALA A 33 6.21 26.56 -7.48
CA ALA A 33 6.02 27.88 -6.89
C ALA A 33 5.93 27.86 -5.35
N THR A 34 5.35 26.80 -4.79
CA THR A 34 5.08 26.62 -3.34
C THR A 34 5.95 25.58 -2.68
N SER A 35 6.33 24.51 -3.39
CA SER A 35 7.18 23.43 -2.90
C SER A 35 8.57 23.54 -3.52
N LYS A 36 9.55 24.05 -2.74
CA LYS A 36 10.91 24.35 -3.22
C LYS A 36 11.89 23.21 -2.95
N GLY A 37 12.92 23.14 -3.78
CA GLY A 37 14.04 22.22 -3.64
C GLY A 37 13.78 20.83 -4.16
N THR A 38 14.47 19.86 -3.57
CA THR A 38 14.40 18.44 -3.89
C THR A 38 13.69 17.65 -2.79
N LYS A 39 13.32 16.42 -3.11
CA LYS A 39 12.78 15.45 -2.15
C LYS A 39 13.40 14.09 -2.39
N VAL A 40 13.82 13.45 -1.29
CA VAL A 40 14.29 12.05 -1.33
C VAL A 40 13.12 11.13 -1.09
N PHE A 41 12.94 10.13 -1.98
CA PHE A 41 11.98 9.05 -1.83
C PHE A 41 12.67 7.72 -1.60
N ALA A 42 12.15 6.95 -0.62
CA ALA A 42 12.42 5.53 -0.48
C ALA A 42 11.43 4.77 -1.37
N LEU A 43 11.85 4.50 -2.61
CA LEU A 43 11.06 3.79 -3.61
C LEU A 43 11.15 2.29 -3.37
N THR A 44 10.01 1.64 -3.14
CA THR A 44 9.92 0.20 -2.82
C THR A 44 8.63 -0.42 -3.34
N GLY A 45 8.44 -1.72 -3.06
CA GLY A 45 7.25 -2.47 -3.45
C GLY A 45 7.38 -3.13 -4.82
N ALA A 46 6.33 -3.02 -5.64
CA ALA A 46 6.24 -3.66 -6.96
C ALA A 46 6.86 -2.79 -8.06
N VAL A 47 8.11 -2.41 -7.91
CA VAL A 47 8.89 -1.61 -8.86
C VAL A 47 10.20 -2.32 -9.21
N SER A 48 10.74 -2.09 -10.40
CA SER A 48 11.95 -2.80 -10.87
C SER A 48 13.20 -2.38 -10.13
N ASN A 49 13.40 -1.07 -9.91
CA ASN A 49 14.55 -0.50 -9.21
C ASN A 49 14.10 0.01 -7.84
N ILE A 50 14.49 -0.70 -6.80
CA ILE A 50 14.22 -0.34 -5.39
C ILE A 50 15.42 0.44 -4.85
N GLY A 51 15.17 1.53 -4.12
CA GLY A 51 16.24 2.33 -3.52
C GLY A 51 15.81 3.73 -3.12
N LEU A 52 16.79 4.56 -2.80
CA LEU A 52 16.57 5.98 -2.56
C LEU A 52 16.74 6.74 -3.88
N VAL A 53 15.83 7.66 -4.12
CA VAL A 53 15.86 8.56 -5.29
C VAL A 53 15.63 9.99 -4.84
N GLU A 54 16.54 10.88 -5.22
CA GLU A 54 16.37 12.32 -5.02
C GLU A 54 15.86 12.95 -6.32
N VAL A 55 14.77 13.71 -6.22
CA VAL A 55 14.10 14.32 -7.36
C VAL A 55 13.73 15.77 -7.07
N PRO A 56 13.64 16.64 -8.09
CA PRO A 56 13.10 17.98 -7.89
C PRO A 56 11.60 17.89 -7.54
N MET A 57 11.16 18.80 -6.65
CA MET A 57 9.73 18.94 -6.39
C MET A 57 9.00 19.33 -7.67
N GLY A 58 7.81 18.74 -7.87
CA GLY A 58 7.01 18.97 -9.07
C GLY A 58 7.19 17.93 -10.20
N ILE A 59 8.14 16.99 -10.08
CA ILE A 59 8.20 15.81 -10.94
C ILE A 59 6.91 14.99 -10.77
N THR A 60 6.49 14.25 -11.78
CA THR A 60 5.27 13.43 -11.69
C THR A 60 5.54 12.09 -11.03
N LEU A 61 4.49 11.51 -10.43
CA LEU A 61 4.54 10.12 -9.92
C LEU A 61 4.91 9.13 -11.03
N ARG A 62 4.46 9.38 -12.26
CA ARG A 62 4.77 8.56 -13.43
C ARG A 62 6.26 8.52 -13.71
N GLU A 63 6.90 9.67 -13.78
CA GLU A 63 8.35 9.76 -14.03
C GLU A 63 9.17 9.04 -12.95
N ILE A 64 8.79 9.21 -11.67
CA ILE A 64 9.49 8.52 -10.56
C ILE A 64 9.33 7.00 -10.68
N ILE A 65 8.12 6.50 -10.93
CA ILE A 65 7.83 5.07 -10.89
C ILE A 65 8.32 4.36 -12.16
N PHE A 66 8.12 4.96 -13.34
CA PHE A 66 8.38 4.28 -14.60
C PHE A 66 9.75 4.65 -15.18
N ASP A 67 10.15 5.91 -15.19
CA ASP A 67 11.41 6.32 -15.83
C ASP A 67 12.59 6.06 -14.90
N ILE A 68 12.48 6.41 -13.62
CA ILE A 68 13.55 6.18 -12.63
C ILE A 68 13.43 4.78 -12.03
N GLY A 69 12.24 4.39 -11.59
CA GLY A 69 11.96 3.10 -10.96
C GLY A 69 11.93 1.92 -11.94
N GLY A 70 11.94 2.15 -13.25
CA GLY A 70 11.95 1.12 -14.28
C GLY A 70 10.63 0.37 -14.41
N GLY A 71 9.53 0.93 -13.90
CA GLY A 71 8.18 0.39 -14.00
C GLY A 71 7.92 -0.88 -13.22
N ILE A 72 6.80 -1.53 -13.53
CA ILE A 72 6.32 -2.71 -12.82
C ILE A 72 6.95 -3.98 -13.39
N PRO A 73 7.65 -4.80 -12.57
CA PRO A 73 8.33 -5.99 -13.04
C PRO A 73 7.34 -7.10 -13.48
N LYS A 74 7.86 -8.10 -14.22
CA LYS A 74 7.12 -9.31 -14.60
C LYS A 74 5.86 -9.05 -15.45
N LYS A 75 5.84 -7.97 -16.25
CA LYS A 75 4.70 -7.58 -17.09
C LYS A 75 3.38 -7.43 -16.30
N ARG A 76 3.46 -7.08 -15.01
CA ARG A 76 2.31 -6.75 -14.20
C ARG A 76 1.84 -5.33 -14.47
N LYS A 77 0.59 -5.05 -14.12
CA LYS A 77 0.02 -3.71 -14.23
C LYS A 77 0.22 -2.93 -12.94
N PHE A 78 0.50 -1.65 -13.07
CA PHE A 78 0.45 -0.73 -11.95
C PHE A 78 -0.98 -0.68 -11.40
N LYS A 79 -1.13 -0.55 -10.08
CA LYS A 79 -2.42 -0.43 -9.41
C LYS A 79 -2.53 0.85 -8.61
N ALA A 80 -1.58 1.04 -7.71
CA ALA A 80 -1.53 2.22 -6.85
C ALA A 80 -0.12 2.44 -6.30
N VAL A 81 0.10 3.61 -5.74
CA VAL A 81 1.29 3.92 -4.93
C VAL A 81 0.85 4.50 -3.58
N GLN A 82 1.37 3.95 -2.48
CA GLN A 82 1.22 4.53 -1.16
C GLN A 82 2.27 5.61 -0.96
N LEU A 83 1.85 6.79 -0.54
CA LEU A 83 2.70 7.93 -0.23
C LEU A 83 2.53 8.36 1.22
N GLY A 84 3.61 8.85 1.83
CA GLY A 84 3.58 9.41 3.19
C GLY A 84 3.71 8.37 4.31
N GLY A 85 4.17 7.16 3.97
CA GLY A 85 4.32 6.07 4.94
C GLY A 85 2.98 5.44 5.38
N PRO A 86 2.94 4.72 6.52
CA PRO A 86 1.77 3.98 6.96
C PRO A 86 0.51 4.82 7.19
N SER A 87 0.66 6.09 7.57
CA SER A 87 -0.47 7.01 7.79
C SER A 87 -0.77 7.92 6.60
N GLY A 88 -0.15 7.61 5.44
CA GLY A 88 -0.38 8.33 4.19
C GLY A 88 -1.62 7.83 3.44
N GLY A 89 -1.62 8.03 2.12
CA GLY A 89 -2.74 7.60 1.28
C GLY A 89 -2.29 6.85 0.03
N CYS A 90 -3.19 6.05 -0.54
CA CYS A 90 -3.01 5.34 -1.80
C CYS A 90 -3.47 6.20 -2.97
N VAL A 91 -2.60 6.34 -3.98
CA VAL A 91 -2.89 7.08 -5.22
C VAL A 91 -3.00 6.08 -6.37
N PRO A 92 -4.16 5.96 -7.05
CA PRO A 92 -4.38 5.01 -8.15
C PRO A 92 -3.79 5.50 -9.47
N GLU A 93 -3.82 4.64 -10.49
CA GLU A 93 -3.27 4.87 -11.83
C GLU A 93 -3.78 6.15 -12.49
N ALA A 94 -5.04 6.52 -12.27
CA ALA A 94 -5.66 7.73 -12.84
C ALA A 94 -4.94 9.04 -12.44
N TYR A 95 -4.17 9.03 -11.37
CA TYR A 95 -3.45 10.20 -10.85
C TYR A 95 -1.93 10.10 -10.96
N LEU A 96 -1.40 9.22 -11.81
CA LEU A 96 0.05 9.08 -12.02
C LEU A 96 0.73 10.36 -12.52
N ASP A 97 0.01 11.22 -13.21
CA ASP A 97 0.52 12.49 -13.73
C ASP A 97 0.42 13.66 -12.72
N THR A 98 0.06 13.33 -11.45
CA THR A 98 0.06 14.32 -10.37
C THR A 98 1.51 14.76 -10.07
N PRO A 99 1.78 16.08 -10.05
CA PRO A 99 3.06 16.60 -9.60
C PRO A 99 3.30 16.25 -8.12
N VAL A 100 4.51 15.84 -7.83
CA VAL A 100 4.94 15.51 -6.46
C VAL A 100 5.32 16.82 -5.76
N ASP A 101 4.30 17.48 -5.22
CA ASP A 101 4.39 18.62 -4.32
C ASP A 101 3.37 18.48 -3.19
N TYR A 102 3.50 19.28 -2.14
CA TYR A 102 2.66 19.13 -0.94
C TYR A 102 1.18 19.36 -1.23
N GLU A 103 0.87 20.32 -2.07
CA GLU A 103 -0.52 20.71 -2.38
C GLU A 103 -1.20 19.73 -3.33
N SER A 104 -0.49 19.28 -4.35
CA SER A 104 -1.03 18.36 -5.36
C SER A 104 -1.26 16.95 -4.79
N ILE A 105 -0.30 16.45 -3.98
CA ILE A 105 -0.44 15.15 -3.31
C ILE A 105 -1.58 15.18 -2.28
N ALA A 106 -1.77 16.28 -1.56
CA ALA A 106 -2.88 16.44 -0.61
C ALA A 106 -4.25 16.39 -1.29
N LYS A 107 -4.39 16.96 -2.50
CA LYS A 107 -5.65 16.94 -3.28
C LYS A 107 -6.10 15.53 -3.69
N VAL A 108 -5.17 14.60 -3.85
CA VAL A 108 -5.48 13.20 -4.19
C VAL A 108 -5.57 12.30 -2.95
N GLY A 109 -5.71 12.88 -1.75
CA GLY A 109 -5.93 12.14 -0.51
C GLY A 109 -4.71 11.47 0.08
N ALA A 110 -3.51 11.83 -0.38
CA ALA A 110 -2.24 11.34 0.15
C ALA A 110 -1.46 12.46 0.86
N ILE A 111 -0.36 12.10 1.51
CA ILE A 111 0.57 13.07 2.12
C ILE A 111 1.99 12.82 1.64
N MET A 112 2.81 13.85 1.58
CA MET A 112 4.22 13.73 1.22
C MET A 112 5.00 12.90 2.24
N GLY A 113 4.76 13.14 3.52
CA GLY A 113 5.48 12.51 4.63
C GLY A 113 6.99 12.68 4.54
N SER A 114 7.72 11.68 5.00
CA SER A 114 9.19 11.64 4.95
C SER A 114 9.74 11.04 3.65
N GLY A 115 8.90 10.80 2.64
CA GLY A 115 9.32 10.28 1.34
C GLY A 115 9.18 8.77 1.18
N GLY A 116 8.40 8.09 2.01
CA GLY A 116 8.04 6.69 1.76
C GLY A 116 7.15 6.56 0.52
N MET A 117 7.55 5.71 -0.44
CA MET A 117 6.82 5.45 -1.67
C MET A 117 6.76 3.93 -1.92
N ILE A 118 5.58 3.34 -1.75
CA ILE A 118 5.37 1.89 -1.91
C ILE A 118 4.50 1.65 -3.13
N VAL A 119 5.10 1.13 -4.20
CA VAL A 119 4.41 0.83 -5.46
C VAL A 119 3.69 -0.50 -5.35
N MET A 120 2.45 -0.55 -5.81
CA MET A 120 1.57 -1.71 -5.78
C MET A 120 1.13 -2.10 -7.19
N ASN A 121 0.99 -3.38 -7.44
CA ASN A 121 0.57 -3.93 -8.72
C ASN A 121 -0.80 -4.63 -8.62
N ASP A 122 -1.28 -5.15 -9.73
CA ASP A 122 -2.55 -5.86 -9.89
C ASP A 122 -2.73 -7.08 -8.96
N ARG A 123 -1.65 -7.56 -8.31
CA ARG A 123 -1.70 -8.63 -7.31
C ARG A 123 -1.74 -8.14 -5.86
N THR A 124 -1.81 -6.85 -5.65
CA THR A 124 -1.94 -6.27 -4.31
C THR A 124 -3.43 -6.13 -3.96
N CYS A 125 -3.85 -6.70 -2.86
CA CYS A 125 -5.19 -6.50 -2.31
C CYS A 125 -5.22 -5.19 -1.51
N MET A 126 -6.09 -4.27 -1.87
CA MET A 126 -6.14 -2.95 -1.22
C MET A 126 -6.75 -3.03 0.18
N VAL A 127 -7.65 -3.98 0.43
CA VAL A 127 -8.20 -4.24 1.77
C VAL A 127 -7.13 -4.77 2.73
N ASP A 128 -6.29 -5.72 2.26
CA ASP A 128 -5.17 -6.26 3.04
C ASP A 128 -4.07 -5.22 3.27
N MET A 129 -3.84 -4.32 2.31
CA MET A 129 -2.92 -3.18 2.48
C MET A 129 -3.44 -2.19 3.53
N ALA A 130 -4.73 -1.87 3.52
CA ALA A 130 -5.35 -1.03 4.54
C ALA A 130 -5.24 -1.68 5.93
N ARG A 131 -5.48 -2.99 6.03
CA ARG A 131 -5.27 -3.77 7.25
C ARG A 131 -3.83 -3.68 7.75
N PHE A 132 -2.86 -3.91 6.87
CA PHE A 132 -1.43 -3.86 7.20
C PHE A 132 -1.01 -2.49 7.75
N PHE A 133 -1.45 -1.41 7.12
CA PHE A 133 -1.12 -0.07 7.62
C PHE A 133 -1.85 0.25 8.92
N MET A 134 -3.09 -0.22 9.08
CA MET A 134 -3.84 0.00 10.34
C MET A 134 -3.21 -0.77 11.51
N ASP A 135 -2.71 -1.98 11.28
CA ASP A 135 -1.97 -2.79 12.26
C ASP A 135 -0.75 -2.00 12.77
N PHE A 136 0.06 -1.46 11.85
CA PHE A 136 1.18 -0.61 12.20
C PHE A 136 0.76 0.63 13.01
N ILE A 137 -0.31 1.32 12.60
CA ILE A 137 -0.77 2.54 13.29
C ILE A 137 -1.27 2.22 14.69
N GLN A 138 -1.95 1.10 14.86
CA GLN A 138 -2.43 0.63 16.15
C GLN A 138 -1.26 0.33 17.09
N ASP A 139 -0.21 -0.34 16.62
CA ASP A 139 1.00 -0.65 17.39
C ASP A 139 1.79 0.60 17.77
N GLU A 140 1.84 1.61 16.90
CA GLU A 140 2.54 2.88 17.16
C GLU A 140 1.71 3.86 18.01
N SER A 141 0.47 3.54 18.33
CA SER A 141 -0.37 4.39 19.17
C SER A 141 0.18 4.46 20.59
N CYS A 142 0.42 5.69 21.08
CA CYS A 142 0.85 5.88 22.46
C CYS A 142 -0.24 5.58 23.52
N GLY A 143 -1.48 5.27 23.09
CA GLY A 143 -2.61 4.92 23.93
C GLY A 143 -3.23 6.07 24.73
N LYS A 144 -2.77 7.31 24.58
CA LYS A 144 -3.20 8.44 25.42
C LYS A 144 -4.66 8.86 25.18
N CYS A 145 -5.04 9.03 23.91
CA CYS A 145 -6.41 9.47 23.60
C CYS A 145 -7.27 8.30 23.12
N THR A 146 -8.50 8.22 23.65
CA THR A 146 -9.44 7.14 23.35
C THR A 146 -9.75 6.98 21.86
N PRO A 147 -9.99 8.06 21.07
CA PRO A 147 -10.28 7.91 19.65
C PRO A 147 -9.20 7.16 18.88
N CYS A 148 -7.92 7.45 19.13
CA CYS A 148 -6.81 6.74 18.52
C CYS A 148 -6.68 5.31 19.06
N ARG A 149 -6.57 5.15 20.41
CA ARG A 149 -6.34 3.84 21.05
C ARG A 149 -7.41 2.81 20.70
N GLU A 150 -8.69 3.16 20.91
CA GLU A 150 -9.79 2.22 20.69
C GLU A 150 -10.26 2.22 19.22
N GLY A 151 -10.29 3.40 18.59
CA GLY A 151 -10.77 3.53 17.21
C GLY A 151 -9.89 2.81 16.21
N THR A 152 -8.56 2.97 16.28
CA THR A 152 -7.65 2.26 15.36
C THR A 152 -7.70 0.75 15.56
N ARG A 153 -7.81 0.30 16.79
CA ARG A 153 -7.99 -1.12 17.11
C ARG A 153 -9.29 -1.66 16.51
N ARG A 154 -10.40 -0.92 16.67
CA ARG A 154 -11.68 -1.34 16.12
C ARG A 154 -11.67 -1.39 14.60
N MET A 155 -11.03 -0.41 13.93
CA MET A 155 -10.85 -0.44 12.48
C MET A 155 -10.03 -1.65 12.04
N LEU A 156 -8.95 -2.00 12.75
CA LEU A 156 -8.15 -3.19 12.47
C LEU A 156 -8.99 -4.46 12.58
N GLU A 157 -9.75 -4.64 13.66
CA GLU A 157 -10.65 -5.79 13.85
C GLU A 157 -11.65 -5.97 12.69
N ILE A 158 -12.20 -4.86 12.18
CA ILE A 158 -13.11 -4.89 11.02
C ILE A 158 -12.37 -5.31 9.75
N LEU A 159 -11.20 -4.76 9.49
CA LEU A 159 -10.39 -5.11 8.32
C LEU A 159 -9.92 -6.57 8.36
N GLU A 160 -9.55 -7.09 9.53
CA GLU A 160 -9.25 -8.50 9.75
C GLU A 160 -10.48 -9.37 9.47
N LYS A 161 -11.63 -9.02 10.02
CA LYS A 161 -12.91 -9.68 9.76
C LYS A 161 -13.21 -9.76 8.26
N ILE A 162 -13.03 -8.68 7.51
CA ILE A 162 -13.24 -8.64 6.06
C ILE A 162 -12.24 -9.53 5.32
N THR A 163 -10.95 -9.44 5.63
CA THR A 163 -9.90 -10.20 4.94
C THR A 163 -9.94 -11.70 5.26
N HIS A 164 -10.53 -12.09 6.40
CA HIS A 164 -10.77 -13.48 6.78
C HIS A 164 -12.11 -14.05 6.26
N GLY A 165 -12.87 -13.29 5.46
CA GLY A 165 -14.11 -13.76 4.84
C GLY A 165 -15.37 -13.62 5.69
N HIS A 166 -15.26 -12.99 6.85
CA HIS A 166 -16.35 -12.75 7.78
C HIS A 166 -16.95 -11.34 7.67
N GLY A 167 -16.53 -10.56 6.66
CA GLY A 167 -17.08 -9.21 6.43
C GLY A 167 -18.59 -9.24 6.23
N GLU A 168 -19.28 -8.23 6.76
CA GLU A 168 -20.73 -8.07 6.76
C GLU A 168 -21.15 -6.77 6.11
N PRO A 169 -22.37 -6.69 5.54
CA PRO A 169 -22.95 -5.42 5.13
C PRO A 169 -22.93 -4.42 6.31
N GLY A 170 -22.51 -3.18 6.04
CA GLY A 170 -22.35 -2.14 7.07
C GLY A 170 -20.93 -2.01 7.62
N ASP A 171 -20.03 -2.97 7.41
CA ASP A 171 -18.63 -2.84 7.84
C ASP A 171 -17.91 -1.66 7.15
N ILE A 172 -18.27 -1.37 5.89
CA ILE A 172 -17.71 -0.22 5.16
C ILE A 172 -18.16 1.09 5.79
N ASP A 173 -19.47 1.22 6.05
CA ASP A 173 -20.03 2.43 6.66
C ASP A 173 -19.42 2.67 8.05
N LEU A 174 -19.25 1.61 8.82
CA LEU A 174 -18.61 1.68 10.13
C LEU A 174 -17.12 2.08 10.04
N LEU A 175 -16.37 1.62 9.03
CA LEU A 175 -15.01 2.07 8.78
C LEU A 175 -14.94 3.55 8.44
N GLU A 176 -15.88 4.06 7.63
CA GLU A 176 -15.98 5.48 7.28
C GLU A 176 -16.32 6.33 8.52
N GLU A 177 -17.30 5.91 9.32
CA GLU A 177 -17.71 6.59 10.55
C GLU A 177 -16.57 6.64 11.59
N LEU A 178 -15.90 5.51 11.85
CA LEU A 178 -14.75 5.45 12.75
C LEU A 178 -13.60 6.32 12.25
N SER A 179 -13.34 6.31 10.93
CA SER A 179 -12.30 7.14 10.33
C SER A 179 -12.54 8.62 10.59
N ASP A 180 -13.77 9.07 10.38
CA ASP A 180 -14.16 10.47 10.57
C ASP A 180 -14.07 10.87 12.05
N MET A 181 -14.55 10.02 12.94
CA MET A 181 -14.47 10.21 14.40
C MET A 181 -13.02 10.31 14.86
N ILE A 182 -12.14 9.39 14.46
CA ILE A 182 -10.73 9.38 14.86
C ILE A 182 -10.02 10.64 14.33
N LYS A 183 -10.20 10.94 13.04
CA LYS A 183 -9.57 12.09 12.37
C LYS A 183 -9.90 13.41 13.04
N ASN A 184 -11.16 13.61 13.46
CA ASN A 184 -11.64 14.85 14.02
C ASN A 184 -11.43 14.98 15.54
N SER A 185 -11.17 13.87 16.26
CA SER A 185 -11.08 13.88 17.72
C SER A 185 -9.76 13.42 18.31
N ALA A 186 -8.84 12.87 17.51
CA ALA A 186 -7.52 12.49 17.98
C ALA A 186 -6.65 13.72 18.31
N LEU A 187 -5.83 13.60 19.38
CA LEU A 187 -5.05 14.72 19.92
C LEU A 187 -3.77 15.04 19.14
N CYS A 188 -3.28 14.14 18.29
CA CYS A 188 -2.02 14.33 17.58
C CYS A 188 -2.10 13.81 16.13
N GLY A 189 -1.07 14.16 15.34
CA GLY A 189 -0.99 13.80 13.91
C GLY A 189 -1.10 12.32 13.62
N LEU A 190 -0.58 11.43 14.49
CA LEU A 190 -0.69 9.98 14.27
C LEU A 190 -2.16 9.54 14.18
N GLY A 191 -2.98 9.93 15.18
CA GLY A 191 -4.40 9.60 15.17
C GLY A 191 -5.17 10.30 14.05
N GLN A 192 -4.89 11.60 13.82
CA GLN A 192 -5.57 12.39 12.79
C GLN A 192 -5.30 11.88 11.37
N THR A 193 -4.14 11.30 11.10
CA THR A 193 -3.79 10.76 9.79
C THR A 193 -3.94 9.23 9.71
N GLY A 194 -4.05 8.55 10.83
CA GLY A 194 -4.14 7.09 10.91
C GLY A 194 -5.20 6.46 10.00
N PRO A 195 -6.41 7.02 9.89
CA PRO A 195 -7.44 6.50 8.99
C PRO A 195 -7.19 6.70 7.49
N ASN A 196 -6.22 7.54 7.07
CA ASN A 196 -6.02 7.87 5.65
C ASN A 196 -5.83 6.65 4.72
N PRO A 197 -5.08 5.60 5.10
CA PRO A 197 -4.96 4.42 4.23
C PRO A 197 -6.29 3.74 3.97
N VAL A 198 -7.16 3.68 4.99
CA VAL A 198 -8.50 3.09 4.86
C VAL A 198 -9.38 4.00 4.00
N LEU A 199 -9.42 5.30 4.27
CA LEU A 199 -10.22 6.25 3.50
C LEU A 199 -9.81 6.30 2.04
N SER A 200 -8.52 6.34 1.72
CA SER A 200 -8.04 6.38 0.33
C SER A 200 -8.29 5.07 -0.40
N THR A 201 -8.17 3.92 0.27
CA THR A 201 -8.50 2.63 -0.35
C THR A 201 -10.01 2.45 -0.53
N LEU A 202 -10.85 2.93 0.37
CA LEU A 202 -12.30 2.96 0.19
C LEU A 202 -12.70 3.91 -0.94
N GLN A 203 -12.08 5.08 -1.04
CA GLN A 203 -12.36 6.05 -2.09
C GLN A 203 -12.08 5.52 -3.50
N TYR A 204 -10.98 4.79 -3.69
CA TYR A 204 -10.50 4.42 -5.02
C TYR A 204 -10.69 2.93 -5.36
N PHE A 205 -10.93 2.07 -4.37
CA PHE A 205 -10.99 0.61 -4.52
C PHE A 205 -12.14 0.01 -3.71
N ARG A 206 -13.26 0.73 -3.59
CA ARG A 206 -14.45 0.29 -2.85
C ARG A 206 -14.98 -1.04 -3.37
N ASP A 207 -14.88 -1.27 -4.68
CA ASP A 207 -15.23 -2.52 -5.34
C ASP A 207 -14.50 -3.75 -4.77
N GLU A 208 -13.24 -3.59 -4.33
CA GLU A 208 -12.52 -4.68 -3.67
C GLU A 208 -13.10 -5.00 -2.29
N TYR A 209 -13.50 -4.00 -1.50
CA TYR A 209 -14.18 -4.22 -0.22
C TYR A 209 -15.52 -4.93 -0.42
N GLU A 210 -16.31 -4.48 -1.38
CA GLU A 210 -17.58 -5.11 -1.71
C GLU A 210 -17.41 -6.55 -2.18
N ALA A 211 -16.41 -6.84 -3.01
CA ALA A 211 -16.10 -8.20 -3.42
C ALA A 211 -15.70 -9.11 -2.24
N HIS A 212 -14.96 -8.58 -1.25
CA HIS A 212 -14.62 -9.33 -0.03
C HIS A 212 -15.85 -9.60 0.83
N ILE A 213 -16.76 -8.63 0.96
CA ILE A 213 -17.93 -8.71 1.83
C ILE A 213 -19.04 -9.52 1.18
N HIS A 214 -19.45 -9.19 -0.05
CA HIS A 214 -20.62 -9.76 -0.69
C HIS A 214 -20.33 -11.02 -1.50
N GLU A 215 -19.22 -11.02 -2.27
CA GLU A 215 -18.87 -12.15 -3.12
C GLU A 215 -17.97 -13.19 -2.40
N LYS A 216 -17.50 -12.88 -1.19
CA LYS A 216 -16.51 -13.68 -0.44
C LYS A 216 -15.31 -14.06 -1.31
N ARG A 217 -14.82 -13.09 -2.07
CA ARG A 217 -13.74 -13.25 -3.05
C ARG A 217 -12.71 -12.13 -2.92
N CYS A 218 -11.44 -12.48 -2.93
CA CYS A 218 -10.35 -11.52 -3.02
C CYS A 218 -9.91 -11.36 -4.50
N PRO A 219 -10.17 -10.23 -5.18
CA PRO A 219 -9.79 -10.04 -6.58
C PRO A 219 -8.31 -10.21 -6.84
N ALA A 220 -7.46 -9.75 -5.94
CA ALA A 220 -6.00 -9.89 -5.99
C ALA A 220 -5.48 -11.27 -5.56
N LYS A 221 -6.35 -12.18 -5.09
CA LYS A 221 -6.03 -13.54 -4.60
C LYS A 221 -4.98 -13.54 -3.49
N ARG A 222 -5.04 -12.58 -2.57
CA ARG A 222 -4.09 -12.42 -1.45
C ARG A 222 -4.66 -12.86 -0.11
N CYS A 223 -5.97 -12.71 0.10
CA CYS A 223 -6.65 -13.11 1.33
C CYS A 223 -6.94 -14.61 1.28
N ALA A 224 -6.13 -15.41 1.98
CA ALA A 224 -6.15 -16.88 1.89
C ALA A 224 -7.52 -17.49 2.23
N ALA A 225 -8.30 -16.87 3.12
CA ALA A 225 -9.64 -17.29 3.47
C ALA A 225 -10.64 -17.15 2.30
N LEU A 226 -10.37 -16.23 1.36
CA LEU A 226 -11.22 -15.89 0.23
C LEU A 226 -10.71 -16.44 -1.11
N VAL A 227 -9.79 -17.40 -1.05
CA VAL A 227 -9.24 -18.10 -2.22
C VAL A 227 -9.71 -19.55 -2.21
N LYS A 228 -10.19 -20.04 -3.34
CA LYS A 228 -10.71 -21.40 -3.49
C LYS A 228 -9.63 -22.47 -3.61
N PHE A 229 -8.41 -22.09 -4.00
CA PHE A 229 -7.29 -23.00 -4.27
C PHE A 229 -7.64 -24.09 -5.31
N GLU A 230 -8.12 -23.65 -6.46
CA GLU A 230 -8.47 -24.50 -7.59
C GLU A 230 -7.65 -24.09 -8.83
N VAL A 231 -7.29 -25.07 -9.65
CA VAL A 231 -6.57 -24.85 -10.90
C VAL A 231 -7.54 -24.79 -12.05
N ASN A 232 -7.57 -23.67 -12.77
CA ASN A 232 -8.28 -23.58 -14.04
C ASN A 232 -7.48 -24.31 -15.12
N ALA A 233 -8.00 -25.46 -15.57
CA ALA A 233 -7.34 -26.33 -16.53
C ALA A 233 -7.15 -25.69 -17.91
N GLU A 234 -8.05 -24.78 -18.32
CA GLU A 234 -8.00 -24.09 -19.62
C GLU A 234 -6.87 -23.05 -19.66
N VAL A 235 -6.61 -22.37 -18.55
CA VAL A 235 -5.57 -21.33 -18.42
C VAL A 235 -4.22 -21.94 -18.04
N CYS A 236 -4.21 -23.14 -17.46
CA CYS A 236 -3.01 -23.79 -16.97
C CYS A 236 -2.03 -24.13 -18.09
N THR A 237 -0.82 -23.57 -18.08
CA THR A 237 0.27 -23.88 -19.03
C THR A 237 0.97 -25.21 -18.76
N LYS A 238 0.55 -25.98 -17.75
CA LYS A 238 1.08 -27.29 -17.42
C LYS A 238 2.58 -27.31 -17.07
N CYS A 239 3.12 -26.17 -16.62
CA CYS A 239 4.56 -25.98 -16.39
C CYS A 239 5.12 -26.61 -15.10
N GLY A 240 4.26 -27.01 -14.16
CA GLY A 240 4.62 -27.66 -12.89
C GLY A 240 5.29 -26.73 -11.85
N ILE A 241 5.36 -25.42 -12.08
CA ILE A 241 5.98 -24.47 -11.13
C ILE A 241 5.26 -24.51 -9.78
N CYS A 242 3.92 -24.54 -9.79
CA CYS A 242 3.11 -24.58 -8.57
C CYS A 242 3.40 -25.81 -7.71
N SER A 243 3.62 -26.98 -8.32
CA SER A 243 3.98 -28.22 -7.58
C SER A 243 5.37 -28.09 -6.94
N ARG A 244 6.36 -27.58 -7.66
CA ARG A 244 7.71 -27.35 -7.12
C ARG A 244 7.79 -26.29 -6.03
N SER A 245 6.89 -25.30 -6.06
CA SER A 245 6.82 -24.22 -5.07
C SER A 245 5.92 -24.52 -3.87
N CYS A 246 5.26 -25.69 -3.83
CA CYS A 246 4.36 -26.06 -2.75
C CYS A 246 5.12 -26.64 -1.54
N PRO A 247 5.23 -25.93 -0.41
CA PRO A 247 5.97 -26.40 0.76
C PRO A 247 5.31 -27.62 1.43
N ALA A 248 3.98 -27.76 1.28
CA ALA A 248 3.22 -28.87 1.87
C ALA A 248 3.08 -30.07 0.94
N GLY A 249 3.65 -30.04 -0.28
CA GLY A 249 3.47 -31.13 -1.26
C GLY A 249 2.02 -31.39 -1.66
N ALA A 250 1.15 -30.38 -1.49
CA ALA A 250 -0.29 -30.52 -1.73
C ALA A 250 -0.68 -30.49 -3.21
N ILE A 251 0.28 -30.33 -4.15
CA ILE A 251 -0.02 -30.19 -5.56
C ILE A 251 0.52 -31.37 -6.34
N GLN A 252 -0.38 -32.16 -6.89
CA GLN A 252 -0.08 -33.23 -7.83
C GLN A 252 0.07 -32.63 -9.24
N TRP A 253 1.13 -33.03 -9.94
CA TRP A 253 1.38 -32.60 -11.32
C TRP A 253 2.08 -33.69 -12.11
N GLN A 254 1.60 -33.91 -13.33
CA GLN A 254 2.23 -34.75 -14.34
C GLN A 254 2.51 -33.95 -15.60
N LYS A 255 3.54 -34.34 -16.34
CA LYS A 255 3.94 -33.66 -17.58
C LYS A 255 2.79 -33.66 -18.58
N ARG A 256 2.48 -32.48 -19.12
CA ARG A 256 1.38 -32.23 -20.10
C ARG A 256 -0.04 -32.26 -19.50
N GLU A 257 -0.20 -32.40 -18.19
CA GLU A 257 -1.49 -32.35 -17.53
C GLU A 257 -1.62 -31.09 -16.64
N PRO A 258 -2.84 -30.55 -16.47
CA PRO A 258 -3.07 -29.50 -15.49
C PRO A 258 -2.72 -29.99 -14.08
N ALA A 259 -2.18 -29.11 -13.26
CA ALA A 259 -1.92 -29.45 -11.86
C ALA A 259 -3.24 -29.61 -11.07
N PHE A 260 -3.23 -30.42 -10.03
CA PHE A 260 -4.36 -30.66 -9.14
C PHE A 260 -3.96 -30.37 -7.68
N ILE A 261 -4.80 -29.63 -6.95
CA ILE A 261 -4.55 -29.28 -5.54
C ILE A 261 -5.33 -30.24 -4.64
N VAL A 262 -4.62 -31.00 -3.81
CA VAL A 262 -5.21 -31.86 -2.78
C VAL A 262 -5.58 -30.98 -1.57
N LYS A 263 -6.88 -30.69 -1.42
CA LYS A 263 -7.40 -29.73 -0.44
C LYS A 263 -6.99 -30.05 1.00
N ASP A 264 -7.02 -31.32 1.38
CA ASP A 264 -6.69 -31.78 2.74
C ASP A 264 -5.22 -31.59 3.13
N LYS A 265 -4.33 -31.49 2.14
CA LYS A 265 -2.90 -31.20 2.35
C LYS A 265 -2.56 -29.73 2.21
N CYS A 266 -3.50 -28.91 1.73
CA CYS A 266 -3.24 -27.51 1.41
C CYS A 266 -3.24 -26.63 2.67
N VAL A 267 -2.10 -26.05 2.99
CA VAL A 267 -1.93 -25.08 4.11
C VAL A 267 -2.26 -23.64 3.72
N LYS A 268 -2.85 -23.41 2.56
CA LYS A 268 -3.30 -22.08 2.07
C LYS A 268 -2.22 -20.98 2.11
N CYS A 269 -0.95 -21.31 1.87
CA CYS A 269 0.19 -20.39 1.95
C CYS A 269 0.34 -19.45 0.75
N LEU A 270 -0.52 -19.53 -0.27
CA LEU A 270 -0.52 -18.73 -1.49
C LEU A 270 0.71 -18.88 -2.42
N SER A 271 1.72 -19.69 -2.08
CA SER A 271 2.94 -19.84 -2.89
C SER A 271 2.66 -20.27 -4.33
N CYS A 272 1.70 -21.18 -4.55
CA CYS A 272 1.32 -21.61 -5.89
C CYS A 272 0.69 -20.50 -6.73
N ILE A 273 -0.12 -19.63 -6.11
CA ILE A 273 -0.74 -18.48 -6.77
C ILE A 273 0.31 -17.45 -7.13
N THR A 274 1.20 -17.10 -6.18
CA THR A 274 2.26 -16.11 -6.37
C THR A 274 3.23 -16.49 -7.49
N ASN A 275 3.52 -17.79 -7.63
CA ASN A 275 4.47 -18.31 -8.61
C ASN A 275 3.82 -18.77 -9.92
N CYS A 276 2.49 -18.73 -10.06
CA CYS A 276 1.84 -19.12 -11.30
C CYS A 276 2.00 -18.05 -12.39
N PRO A 277 2.73 -18.32 -13.49
CA PRO A 277 2.93 -17.32 -14.54
C PRO A 277 1.67 -17.04 -15.37
N ALA A 278 0.72 -18.00 -15.36
CA ALA A 278 -0.53 -17.92 -16.12
C ALA A 278 -1.73 -17.48 -15.28
N ASP A 279 -1.56 -17.17 -13.98
CA ASP A 279 -2.64 -16.85 -13.05
C ASP A 279 -3.77 -17.91 -12.99
N ALA A 280 -3.45 -19.16 -13.30
CA ALA A 280 -4.40 -20.26 -13.43
C ALA A 280 -4.93 -20.80 -12.09
N ILE A 281 -4.56 -20.23 -10.95
CA ILE A 281 -4.97 -20.69 -9.62
C ILE A 281 -5.79 -19.59 -8.92
N SER A 282 -6.93 -19.98 -8.38
CA SER A 282 -7.83 -19.05 -7.67
C SER A 282 -8.43 -19.72 -6.42
#